data_4576f1d98d27a417cb3801837bc187fa
#
_entry.id   4576f1d98d27a417cb3801837bc187fa
#
_cell.length_a   1.000
_cell.length_b   1.000
_cell.length_c   1.000
_cell.angle_alpha   90.00
_cell.angle_beta   90.00
_cell.angle_gamma   90.00
#
_symmetry.space_group_name_H-M   'P 1'
#
loop_
_entity.id
_entity.type
_entity.pdbx_description
1 polymer ?
#
loop_
_entity_poly.entity_id
_entity_poly.type
_entity_poly.pdbx_seq_one_letter_code
_entity_poly.pdbx_strand_id
1 'polypeptide(L)'
;MQNIGKVIVDWRNGYVGTEMVREFHQDVYFATPHSMMEEPRIAEVMNMKIAFMAEKLEFKSQDEAQAWMGKITAAPGNLDIEYEKTKRTVKENNYFIYRELIAKAYESSGISAMKYIYKSLLYTDEPIDALLWIAHNLSETSEEEFELLWKAYATSEMLAEEYDKSNNRELEERWTDSRFRPYMRAKACYINYQLEGLLEEEKEEELEFTQQLQDMIPLDKDDPMGIRFIIMSRLMRTKQYDQMEALYQQFPDDKMNPLFLYPMAFMKYATLGKEHPDTNSFIQRAIESNLYIAVKPDKNRSLAHTISFYKPHSEEEAQYFFRVNPTLFDVDQEQLMWLFATLQKFMQSFAEQYLGDQA
;
A
#
# COMPACT_ATOMS: atom_id res chain seq x y z
N MET A 1 8.63 7.10 -21.96
CA MET A 1 7.25 6.77 -21.58
C MET A 1 6.66 5.60 -22.37
N GLN A 2 6.74 5.52 -23.70
CA GLN A 2 6.20 4.38 -24.48
C GLN A 2 6.69 2.98 -24.03
N ASN A 3 7.84 2.86 -23.40
CA ASN A 3 8.44 1.59 -23.04
C ASN A 3 8.06 1.10 -21.63
N ILE A 4 7.58 1.97 -20.73
CA ILE A 4 7.06 1.55 -19.43
C ILE A 4 5.79 0.70 -19.63
N GLY A 5 4.89 1.14 -20.51
CA GLY A 5 3.70 0.35 -20.84
C GLY A 5 4.04 -1.04 -21.37
N LYS A 6 5.10 -1.16 -22.20
CA LYS A 6 5.55 -2.47 -22.70
C LYS A 6 6.09 -3.36 -21.58
N VAL A 7 6.88 -2.83 -20.66
CA VAL A 7 7.39 -3.57 -19.49
C VAL A 7 6.25 -4.09 -18.63
N ILE A 8 5.24 -3.25 -18.37
CA ILE A 8 4.05 -3.61 -17.62
C ILE A 8 3.27 -4.72 -18.32
N VAL A 9 3.10 -4.64 -19.66
CA VAL A 9 2.41 -5.68 -20.44
C VAL A 9 3.16 -7.01 -20.39
N ASP A 10 4.48 -7.00 -20.53
CA ASP A 10 5.29 -8.22 -20.49
C ASP A 10 5.19 -8.92 -19.12
N TRP A 11 5.12 -8.14 -18.07
CA TRP A 11 4.91 -8.62 -16.71
C TRP A 11 3.52 -9.21 -16.48
N ARG A 12 2.47 -8.56 -17.00
CA ARG A 12 1.10 -9.08 -16.97
C ARG A 12 0.97 -10.45 -17.62
N ASN A 13 1.72 -10.70 -18.68
CA ASN A 13 1.71 -11.97 -19.40
C ASN A 13 2.44 -13.09 -18.65
N GLY A 14 2.94 -12.82 -17.44
CA GLY A 14 3.58 -13.83 -16.61
C GLY A 14 4.95 -14.27 -17.11
N TYR A 15 5.56 -13.47 -17.97
CA TYR A 15 6.90 -13.72 -18.48
C TYR A 15 7.92 -13.35 -17.39
N VAL A 16 8.40 -14.35 -16.67
CA VAL A 16 9.33 -14.19 -15.56
C VAL A 16 10.53 -15.10 -15.78
N GLY A 17 11.70 -14.52 -15.96
CA GLY A 17 12.94 -15.25 -16.18
C GLY A 17 14.06 -14.35 -16.67
N THR A 18 15.19 -14.93 -17.03
CA THR A 18 16.36 -14.16 -17.48
C THR A 18 16.08 -13.34 -18.72
N GLU A 19 15.30 -13.87 -19.64
CA GLU A 19 14.94 -13.15 -20.86
C GLU A 19 14.05 -11.97 -20.53
N MET A 20 13.04 -12.16 -19.68
CA MET A 20 12.19 -11.07 -19.22
C MET A 20 12.96 -9.99 -18.44
N VAL A 21 13.85 -10.39 -17.56
CA VAL A 21 14.69 -9.43 -16.84
C VAL A 21 15.53 -8.61 -17.82
N ARG A 22 16.06 -9.24 -18.87
CA ARG A 22 16.80 -8.54 -19.91
C ARG A 22 15.92 -7.60 -20.69
N GLU A 23 14.75 -8.04 -21.16
CA GLU A 23 13.78 -7.21 -21.86
C GLU A 23 13.27 -6.09 -20.97
N PHE A 24 12.95 -6.39 -19.72
CA PHE A 24 12.57 -5.40 -18.73
C PHE A 24 13.62 -4.30 -18.59
N HIS A 25 14.89 -4.67 -18.44
CA HIS A 25 15.96 -3.70 -18.35
C HIS A 25 16.18 -2.92 -19.64
N GLN A 26 15.99 -3.54 -20.81
CA GLN A 26 16.03 -2.85 -22.08
C GLN A 26 14.88 -1.86 -22.22
N ASP A 27 13.65 -2.26 -21.85
CA ASP A 27 12.48 -1.41 -21.94
C ASP A 27 12.54 -0.26 -20.92
N VAL A 28 13.01 -0.53 -19.71
CA VAL A 28 13.32 0.50 -18.73
C VAL A 28 14.40 1.45 -19.23
N TYR A 29 15.40 0.91 -19.92
CA TYR A 29 16.43 1.73 -20.59
C TYR A 29 15.81 2.79 -21.49
N PHE A 30 14.78 2.45 -22.25
CA PHE A 30 14.10 3.40 -23.15
C PHE A 30 13.01 4.24 -22.47
N ALA A 31 12.54 3.83 -21.29
CA ALA A 31 11.47 4.51 -20.58
C ALA A 31 11.97 5.66 -19.67
N THR A 32 13.21 5.57 -19.17
CA THR A 32 13.81 6.62 -18.34
C THR A 32 14.45 7.73 -19.18
N PRO A 33 14.64 8.95 -18.63
CA PRO A 33 15.30 10.04 -19.35
C PRO A 33 16.66 9.63 -19.91
N HIS A 34 16.91 10.00 -21.15
CA HIS A 34 18.07 9.56 -21.95
C HIS A 34 19.43 9.66 -21.23
N SER A 35 19.59 10.66 -20.35
CA SER A 35 20.82 10.88 -19.58
C SER A 35 21.13 9.81 -18.52
N MET A 36 20.19 8.85 -18.27
CA MET A 36 20.31 7.84 -17.22
C MET A 36 20.42 6.42 -17.76
N MET A 37 20.41 6.23 -19.06
CA MET A 37 20.19 4.95 -19.72
C MET A 37 21.29 4.62 -20.70
N GLU A 38 22.49 4.52 -20.18
CA GLU A 38 23.62 4.07 -20.97
C GLU A 38 23.69 2.53 -20.98
N GLU A 39 24.03 1.95 -22.12
CA GLU A 39 24.23 0.51 -22.33
C GLU A 39 25.06 -0.18 -21.22
N PRO A 40 26.07 0.48 -20.62
CA PRO A 40 26.83 -0.04 -19.47
C PRO A 40 25.98 -0.46 -18.27
N ARG A 41 24.78 0.11 -18.08
CA ARG A 41 23.92 -0.23 -16.93
C ARG A 41 23.24 -1.59 -17.03
N ILE A 42 22.87 -2.01 -18.25
CA ILE A 42 22.35 -3.36 -18.47
C ILE A 42 23.46 -4.38 -18.14
N ALA A 43 24.67 -4.12 -18.61
CA ALA A 43 25.84 -4.91 -18.28
C ALA A 43 26.14 -4.92 -16.77
N GLU A 44 26.02 -3.76 -16.10
CA GLU A 44 26.19 -3.65 -14.65
C GLU A 44 25.16 -4.48 -13.88
N VAL A 45 23.90 -4.40 -14.23
CA VAL A 45 22.84 -5.20 -13.60
C VAL A 45 23.03 -6.69 -13.83
N MET A 46 23.41 -7.09 -15.05
CA MET A 46 23.71 -8.49 -15.35
C MET A 46 24.95 -8.98 -14.57
N ASN A 47 25.99 -8.17 -14.48
CA ASN A 47 27.17 -8.49 -13.68
C ASN A 47 26.83 -8.58 -12.19
N MET A 48 25.97 -7.72 -11.66
CA MET A 48 25.50 -7.81 -10.28
C MET A 48 24.69 -9.08 -10.03
N LYS A 49 23.81 -9.48 -10.96
CA LYS A 49 23.07 -10.74 -10.90
C LYS A 49 24.03 -11.93 -10.88
N ILE A 50 24.99 -11.96 -11.80
CA ILE A 50 26.01 -13.03 -11.90
C ILE A 50 26.83 -13.10 -10.62
N ALA A 51 27.34 -11.96 -10.11
CA ALA A 51 28.14 -11.92 -8.89
C ALA A 51 27.35 -12.42 -7.68
N PHE A 52 26.09 -11.99 -7.54
CA PHE A 52 25.21 -12.46 -6.48
C PHE A 52 24.94 -13.97 -6.56
N MET A 53 24.64 -14.49 -7.75
CA MET A 53 24.43 -15.92 -7.96
C MET A 53 25.69 -16.72 -7.65
N ALA A 54 26.85 -16.24 -8.09
CA ALA A 54 28.13 -16.88 -7.80
C ALA A 54 28.43 -16.94 -6.30
N GLU A 55 28.14 -15.84 -5.57
CA GLU A 55 28.32 -15.78 -4.11
C GLU A 55 27.43 -16.79 -3.36
N LYS A 56 26.20 -17.03 -3.88
CA LYS A 56 25.23 -17.93 -3.25
C LYS A 56 25.42 -19.41 -3.58
N LEU A 57 26.19 -19.74 -4.60
CA LEU A 57 26.38 -21.12 -5.03
C LEU A 57 27.42 -21.90 -4.20
N GLU A 58 28.11 -21.23 -3.28
CA GLU A 58 29.08 -21.85 -2.36
C GLU A 58 30.00 -22.81 -3.07
N PHE A 59 30.70 -22.35 -4.10
CA PHE A 59 31.66 -23.18 -4.87
C PHE A 59 32.76 -23.76 -3.99
N LYS A 60 33.04 -25.04 -4.18
CA LYS A 60 34.07 -25.76 -3.39
C LYS A 60 35.51 -25.40 -3.78
N SER A 61 35.67 -24.80 -4.96
CA SER A 61 36.97 -24.37 -5.45
C SER A 61 36.85 -23.19 -6.42
N GLN A 62 37.94 -22.48 -6.62
CA GLN A 62 38.04 -21.41 -7.60
C GLN A 62 37.81 -21.91 -9.04
N ASP A 63 38.30 -23.14 -9.33
CA ASP A 63 38.12 -23.76 -10.65
C ASP A 63 36.66 -24.04 -10.96
N GLU A 64 35.89 -24.51 -9.96
CA GLU A 64 34.44 -24.72 -10.11
C GLU A 64 33.70 -23.40 -10.38
N ALA A 65 34.02 -22.34 -9.66
CA ALA A 65 33.48 -21.00 -9.88
C ALA A 65 33.82 -20.45 -11.27
N GLN A 66 35.09 -20.62 -11.71
CA GLN A 66 35.51 -20.21 -13.05
C GLN A 66 34.85 -21.01 -14.16
N ALA A 67 34.68 -22.32 -13.98
CA ALA A 67 33.94 -23.15 -14.93
C ALA A 67 32.49 -22.76 -15.07
N TRP A 68 31.84 -22.44 -13.95
CA TRP A 68 30.46 -21.91 -13.95
C TRP A 68 30.37 -20.54 -14.65
N MET A 69 31.25 -19.61 -14.29
CA MET A 69 31.34 -18.29 -14.94
C MET A 69 31.61 -18.43 -16.44
N GLY A 70 32.45 -19.37 -16.86
CA GLY A 70 32.73 -19.65 -18.28
C GLY A 70 31.46 -20.08 -19.06
N LYS A 71 30.57 -20.88 -18.46
CA LYS A 71 29.30 -21.27 -19.06
C LYS A 71 28.36 -20.09 -19.24
N ILE A 72 28.27 -19.23 -18.21
CA ILE A 72 27.40 -18.04 -18.25
C ILE A 72 27.91 -17.05 -19.28
N THR A 73 29.23 -16.81 -19.35
CA THR A 73 29.83 -15.87 -20.31
C THR A 73 29.64 -16.35 -21.76
N ALA A 74 29.70 -17.67 -21.97
CA ALA A 74 29.53 -18.26 -23.28
C ALA A 74 28.06 -18.22 -23.76
N ALA A 75 27.09 -18.25 -22.83
CA ALA A 75 25.67 -18.26 -23.13
C ALA A 75 24.88 -17.50 -22.05
N PRO A 76 24.92 -16.16 -22.04
CA PRO A 76 24.24 -15.34 -21.00
C PRO A 76 22.75 -15.59 -20.86
N GLY A 77 22.06 -15.99 -21.95
CA GLY A 77 20.65 -16.38 -21.95
C GLY A 77 20.33 -17.61 -21.10
N ASN A 78 21.33 -18.41 -20.76
CA ASN A 78 21.19 -19.63 -19.94
C ASN A 78 21.51 -19.40 -18.46
N LEU A 79 21.73 -18.16 -18.03
CA LEU A 79 22.12 -17.84 -16.65
C LEU A 79 21.20 -18.49 -15.62
N ASP A 80 19.89 -18.34 -15.77
CA ASP A 80 18.93 -18.89 -14.80
C ASP A 80 18.89 -20.41 -14.85
N ILE A 81 19.02 -21.01 -16.04
CA ILE A 81 19.07 -22.48 -16.20
C ILE A 81 20.31 -23.05 -15.50
N GLU A 82 21.48 -22.47 -15.71
CA GLU A 82 22.70 -22.93 -15.07
C GLU A 82 22.71 -22.66 -13.56
N TYR A 83 22.11 -21.55 -13.13
CA TYR A 83 21.92 -21.25 -11.73
C TYR A 83 20.97 -22.25 -11.06
N GLU A 84 19.80 -22.53 -11.63
CA GLU A 84 18.84 -23.50 -11.09
C GLU A 84 19.39 -24.92 -11.06
N LYS A 85 20.20 -25.33 -12.03
CA LYS A 85 20.90 -26.63 -12.00
C LYS A 85 21.89 -26.72 -10.85
N THR A 86 22.53 -25.61 -10.50
CA THR A 86 23.56 -25.54 -9.47
C THR A 86 22.97 -25.27 -8.08
N LYS A 87 21.79 -24.70 -8.04
CA LYS A 87 21.09 -24.23 -6.86
C LYS A 87 20.34 -25.37 -6.17
N ARG A 88 20.57 -25.56 -4.90
CA ARG A 88 19.69 -26.38 -4.04
C ARG A 88 19.22 -25.69 -2.76
N THR A 89 19.66 -24.45 -2.43
CA THR A 89 19.41 -23.83 -1.11
C THR A 89 19.18 -22.32 -1.10
N VAL A 90 18.91 -21.64 -2.22
CA VAL A 90 19.01 -20.17 -2.31
C VAL A 90 17.67 -19.42 -2.23
N LYS A 91 16.51 -20.11 -2.30
CA LYS A 91 15.20 -19.45 -2.37
C LYS A 91 14.96 -18.49 -1.17
N GLU A 92 15.39 -18.85 0.02
CA GLU A 92 15.17 -18.01 1.22
C GLU A 92 16.01 -16.73 1.24
N ASN A 93 17.29 -16.81 0.84
CA ASN A 93 18.17 -15.64 0.82
C ASN A 93 17.75 -14.61 -0.23
N ASN A 94 17.29 -15.05 -1.41
CA ASN A 94 16.75 -14.16 -2.44
C ASN A 94 15.56 -13.38 -1.95
N TYR A 95 14.66 -14.00 -1.20
CA TYR A 95 13.51 -13.34 -0.63
C TYR A 95 13.89 -12.23 0.38
N PHE A 96 14.91 -12.42 1.22
CA PHE A 96 15.40 -11.38 2.11
C PHE A 96 15.98 -10.18 1.35
N ILE A 97 16.78 -10.44 0.30
CA ILE A 97 17.33 -9.36 -0.54
C ILE A 97 16.23 -8.62 -1.27
N TYR A 98 15.27 -9.34 -1.84
CA TYR A 98 14.07 -8.75 -2.45
C TYR A 98 13.38 -7.79 -1.48
N ARG A 99 13.06 -8.25 -0.27
CA ARG A 99 12.40 -7.43 0.75
C ARG A 99 13.22 -6.20 1.16
N GLU A 100 14.53 -6.35 1.32
CA GLU A 100 15.40 -5.22 1.64
C GLU A 100 15.40 -4.16 0.53
N LEU A 101 15.41 -4.59 -0.73
CA LEU A 101 15.34 -3.68 -1.87
C LEU A 101 13.97 -2.99 -1.98
N ILE A 102 12.88 -3.70 -1.71
CA ILE A 102 11.55 -3.12 -1.62
C ILE A 102 11.48 -2.07 -0.49
N ALA A 103 11.98 -2.38 0.71
CA ALA A 103 12.03 -1.41 1.81
C ALA A 103 12.80 -0.14 1.41
N LYS A 104 14.00 -0.30 0.80
CA LYS A 104 14.78 0.84 0.28
C LYS A 104 14.05 1.64 -0.79
N ALA A 105 13.23 1.00 -1.62
CA ALA A 105 12.43 1.70 -2.61
C ALA A 105 11.37 2.59 -1.95
N TYR A 106 10.69 2.10 -0.93
CA TYR A 106 9.71 2.89 -0.17
C TYR A 106 10.34 4.03 0.65
N GLU A 107 11.59 3.89 1.09
CA GLU A 107 12.34 4.94 1.79
C GLU A 107 12.97 5.97 0.82
N SER A 108 12.92 5.72 -0.46
CA SER A 108 13.52 6.54 -1.50
C SER A 108 12.43 7.23 -2.34
N SER A 109 12.84 8.17 -3.20
CA SER A 109 11.93 8.85 -4.14
C SER A 109 12.50 8.86 -5.55
N GLY A 110 11.60 9.02 -6.53
CA GLY A 110 11.93 9.17 -7.94
C GLY A 110 12.82 8.04 -8.47
N ILE A 111 13.88 8.41 -9.18
CA ILE A 111 14.78 7.46 -9.87
C ILE A 111 15.49 6.50 -8.91
N SER A 112 15.80 6.92 -7.69
CA SER A 112 16.45 6.05 -6.71
C SER A 112 15.51 4.91 -6.30
N ALA A 113 14.24 5.19 -6.06
CA ALA A 113 13.23 4.19 -5.78
C ALA A 113 13.08 3.21 -6.95
N MET A 114 12.96 3.72 -8.19
CA MET A 114 12.89 2.88 -9.39
C MET A 114 14.07 1.91 -9.50
N LYS A 115 15.31 2.37 -9.24
CA LYS A 115 16.49 1.51 -9.27
C LYS A 115 16.39 0.34 -8.29
N TYR A 116 15.87 0.57 -7.09
CA TYR A 116 15.67 -0.49 -6.11
C TYR A 116 14.59 -1.47 -6.54
N ILE A 117 13.49 -0.99 -7.09
CA ILE A 117 12.42 -1.85 -7.64
C ILE A 117 12.97 -2.73 -8.75
N TYR A 118 13.63 -2.16 -9.75
CA TYR A 118 14.20 -2.93 -10.86
C TYR A 118 15.22 -3.97 -10.40
N LYS A 119 16.06 -3.58 -9.44
CA LYS A 119 17.01 -4.51 -8.83
C LYS A 119 16.31 -5.64 -8.08
N SER A 120 15.19 -5.37 -7.40
CA SER A 120 14.45 -6.38 -6.64
C SER A 120 13.91 -7.51 -7.51
N LEU A 121 13.55 -7.21 -8.76
CA LEU A 121 13.03 -8.17 -9.74
C LEU A 121 14.03 -9.28 -10.11
N LEU A 122 15.32 -9.07 -9.83
CA LEU A 122 16.36 -10.08 -10.07
C LEU A 122 16.35 -11.20 -9.02
N TYR A 123 15.60 -11.04 -7.92
CA TYR A 123 15.66 -11.90 -6.75
C TYR A 123 14.40 -12.67 -6.46
N THR A 124 13.36 -12.52 -7.27
CA THR A 124 12.12 -13.28 -7.11
C THR A 124 11.42 -13.48 -8.44
N ASP A 125 10.77 -14.62 -8.58
CA ASP A 125 9.83 -14.91 -9.67
C ASP A 125 8.40 -14.45 -9.31
N GLU A 126 8.18 -14.01 -8.07
CA GLU A 126 6.89 -13.62 -7.51
C GLU A 126 6.98 -12.20 -6.93
N PRO A 127 7.11 -11.17 -7.78
CA PRO A 127 7.45 -9.81 -7.36
C PRO A 127 6.24 -8.99 -6.88
N ILE A 128 5.42 -9.52 -5.97
CA ILE A 128 4.15 -8.95 -5.55
C ILE A 128 4.30 -7.48 -5.11
N ASP A 129 5.21 -7.20 -4.16
CA ASP A 129 5.39 -5.84 -3.65
C ASP A 129 5.98 -4.88 -4.70
N ALA A 130 6.80 -5.38 -5.62
CA ALA A 130 7.28 -4.59 -6.74
C ALA A 130 6.16 -4.25 -7.72
N LEU A 131 5.25 -5.20 -8.00
CA LEU A 131 4.05 -4.93 -8.81
C LEU A 131 3.16 -3.87 -8.17
N LEU A 132 2.92 -3.94 -6.86
CA LEU A 132 2.17 -2.91 -6.12
C LEU A 132 2.84 -1.54 -6.24
N TRP A 133 4.15 -1.50 -6.06
CA TRP A 133 4.89 -0.24 -6.19
C TRP A 133 4.80 0.33 -7.61
N ILE A 134 4.96 -0.51 -8.65
CA ILE A 134 4.85 -0.09 -10.05
C ILE A 134 3.44 0.39 -10.35
N ALA A 135 2.41 -0.32 -9.90
CA ALA A 135 1.01 0.07 -10.06
C ALA A 135 0.77 1.51 -9.58
N HIS A 136 1.17 1.82 -8.35
CA HIS A 136 0.91 3.14 -7.76
C HIS A 136 1.83 4.27 -8.23
N ASN A 137 3.02 3.97 -8.77
CA ASN A 137 4.01 5.02 -9.07
C ASN A 137 4.30 5.18 -10.56
N LEU A 138 4.04 4.18 -11.39
CA LEU A 138 4.44 4.18 -12.79
C LEU A 138 3.30 3.93 -13.78
N SER A 139 2.11 3.52 -13.34
CA SER A 139 0.96 3.35 -14.24
C SER A 139 0.57 4.70 -14.84
N GLU A 140 0.35 4.73 -16.14
CA GLU A 140 -0.07 5.92 -16.88
C GLU A 140 -1.60 5.99 -17.00
N THR A 141 -2.28 4.85 -16.83
CA THR A 141 -3.74 4.74 -16.92
C THR A 141 -4.29 3.92 -15.75
N SER A 142 -5.55 4.16 -15.41
CA SER A 142 -6.26 3.38 -14.39
C SER A 142 -6.37 1.89 -14.79
N GLU A 143 -6.45 1.61 -16.07
CA GLU A 143 -6.51 0.24 -16.59
C GLU A 143 -5.19 -0.51 -16.35
N GLU A 144 -4.05 0.14 -16.59
CA GLU A 144 -2.73 -0.41 -16.29
C GLU A 144 -2.56 -0.64 -14.78
N GLU A 145 -2.97 0.32 -13.96
CA GLU A 145 -2.93 0.19 -12.51
C GLU A 145 -3.77 -1.01 -12.05
N PHE A 146 -5.00 -1.11 -12.51
CA PHE A 146 -5.90 -2.23 -12.22
C PHE A 146 -5.28 -3.59 -12.56
N GLU A 147 -4.75 -3.74 -13.77
CA GLU A 147 -4.18 -5.01 -14.20
C GLU A 147 -2.95 -5.43 -13.39
N LEU A 148 -2.12 -4.48 -12.97
CA LEU A 148 -0.97 -4.74 -12.09
C LEU A 148 -1.41 -5.14 -10.68
N LEU A 149 -2.39 -4.45 -10.12
CA LEU A 149 -2.97 -4.78 -8.81
C LEU A 149 -3.64 -6.15 -8.84
N TRP A 150 -4.42 -6.43 -9.88
CA TRP A 150 -5.02 -7.75 -10.09
C TRP A 150 -3.96 -8.86 -10.20
N LYS A 151 -2.89 -8.63 -10.96
CA LYS A 151 -1.79 -9.59 -11.09
C LYS A 151 -1.09 -9.85 -9.77
N ALA A 152 -0.81 -8.80 -9.01
CA ALA A 152 -0.21 -8.92 -7.69
C ALA A 152 -1.12 -9.72 -6.74
N TYR A 153 -2.41 -9.41 -6.72
CA TYR A 153 -3.41 -10.10 -5.89
C TYR A 153 -3.56 -11.57 -6.28
N ALA A 154 -3.80 -11.87 -7.55
CA ALA A 154 -3.99 -13.24 -8.03
C ALA A 154 -2.76 -14.13 -7.77
N THR A 155 -1.55 -13.58 -8.00
CA THR A 155 -0.31 -14.29 -7.70
C THR A 155 -0.17 -14.55 -6.20
N SER A 156 -0.48 -13.56 -5.38
CA SER A 156 -0.38 -13.67 -3.92
C SER A 156 -1.40 -14.62 -3.32
N GLU A 157 -2.60 -14.71 -3.89
CA GLU A 157 -3.66 -15.63 -3.46
C GLU A 157 -3.26 -17.09 -3.69
N MET A 158 -2.72 -17.39 -4.88
CA MET A 158 -2.18 -18.73 -5.19
C MET A 158 -1.09 -19.15 -4.19
N LEU A 159 -0.17 -18.24 -3.87
CA LEU A 159 0.91 -18.50 -2.92
C LEU A 159 0.40 -18.67 -1.48
N ALA A 160 -0.59 -17.88 -1.08
CA ALA A 160 -1.23 -18.00 0.23
C ALA A 160 -1.94 -19.36 0.38
N GLU A 161 -2.65 -19.83 -0.66
CA GLU A 161 -3.28 -21.15 -0.64
C GLU A 161 -2.26 -22.29 -0.56
N GLU A 162 -1.16 -22.22 -1.31
CA GLU A 162 -0.09 -23.22 -1.24
C GLU A 162 0.55 -23.23 0.14
N TYR A 163 0.76 -22.06 0.71
CA TYR A 163 1.34 -21.90 2.04
C TYR A 163 0.43 -22.48 3.13
N ASP A 164 -0.88 -22.20 3.07
CA ASP A 164 -1.87 -22.74 4.01
C ASP A 164 -1.95 -24.25 3.97
N LYS A 165 -1.95 -24.83 2.79
CA LYS A 165 -1.96 -26.29 2.60
C LYS A 165 -0.75 -26.97 3.23
N SER A 166 0.39 -26.26 3.29
CA SER A 166 1.66 -26.82 3.80
C SER A 166 1.87 -26.65 5.29
N ASN A 167 1.26 -25.64 5.95
CA ASN A 167 1.63 -25.24 7.31
C ASN A 167 0.53 -25.41 8.35
N ASN A 168 -0.73 -25.65 7.99
CA ASN A 168 -1.87 -25.88 8.87
C ASN A 168 -1.93 -24.95 10.11
N ARG A 169 -1.65 -23.66 9.94
CA ARG A 169 -1.59 -22.64 11.00
C ARG A 169 -2.97 -22.03 11.25
N GLU A 170 -3.18 -21.56 12.48
CA GLU A 170 -4.35 -20.77 12.82
C GLU A 170 -4.37 -19.43 12.07
N LEU A 171 -5.57 -18.92 11.75
CA LEU A 171 -5.76 -17.68 10.97
C LEU A 171 -5.00 -16.49 11.58
N GLU A 172 -5.05 -16.36 12.91
CA GLU A 172 -4.46 -15.25 13.65
C GLU A 172 -2.91 -15.19 13.60
N GLU A 173 -2.27 -16.31 13.27
CA GLU A 173 -0.82 -16.41 13.20
C GLU A 173 -0.28 -16.06 11.79
N ARG A 174 -1.13 -15.91 10.78
CA ARG A 174 -0.70 -15.74 9.39
C ARG A 174 0.07 -14.45 9.15
N TRP A 175 -0.37 -13.35 9.74
CA TRP A 175 0.32 -12.07 9.59
C TRP A 175 1.71 -12.06 10.22
N THR A 176 1.95 -12.84 11.27
CA THR A 176 3.26 -12.94 11.90
C THR A 176 4.30 -13.52 10.95
N ASP A 177 3.87 -14.33 9.95
CA ASP A 177 4.75 -14.84 8.91
C ASP A 177 4.97 -13.81 7.81
N SER A 178 6.22 -13.42 7.66
CA SER A 178 6.62 -12.43 6.66
C SER A 178 6.30 -12.81 5.22
N ARG A 179 6.09 -14.11 4.94
CA ARG A 179 5.75 -14.63 3.61
C ARG A 179 4.28 -14.45 3.27
N PHE A 180 3.42 -14.35 4.28
CA PHE A 180 1.99 -14.10 4.10
C PHE A 180 1.64 -12.61 3.93
N ARG A 181 2.50 -11.71 4.42
CA ARG A 181 2.28 -10.25 4.36
C ARG A 181 2.10 -9.68 2.96
N PRO A 182 2.83 -10.14 1.91
CA PRO A 182 2.57 -9.69 0.53
C PRO A 182 1.15 -9.96 0.05
N TYR A 183 0.57 -11.12 0.43
CA TYR A 183 -0.84 -11.43 0.14
C TYR A 183 -1.79 -10.39 0.75
N MET A 184 -1.61 -10.08 2.03
CA MET A 184 -2.45 -9.11 2.73
C MET A 184 -2.38 -7.73 2.05
N ARG A 185 -1.17 -7.27 1.72
CA ARG A 185 -0.98 -5.99 1.01
C ARG A 185 -1.63 -5.98 -0.36
N ALA A 186 -1.40 -7.01 -1.16
CA ALA A 186 -1.96 -7.10 -2.50
C ALA A 186 -3.48 -7.13 -2.49
N LYS A 187 -4.07 -7.93 -1.60
CA LYS A 187 -5.52 -7.99 -1.42
C LYS A 187 -6.11 -6.65 -1.00
N ALA A 188 -5.53 -6.01 0.00
CA ALA A 188 -6.00 -4.70 0.47
C ALA A 188 -5.89 -3.62 -0.62
N CYS A 189 -4.78 -3.55 -1.33
CA CYS A 189 -4.59 -2.59 -2.43
C CYS A 189 -5.59 -2.83 -3.57
N TYR A 190 -5.78 -4.08 -3.97
CA TYR A 190 -6.73 -4.44 -5.02
C TYR A 190 -8.16 -4.08 -4.64
N ILE A 191 -8.61 -4.48 -3.43
CA ILE A 191 -9.97 -4.17 -2.96
C ILE A 191 -10.16 -2.65 -2.82
N ASN A 192 -9.18 -1.93 -2.27
CA ASN A 192 -9.29 -0.47 -2.14
C ASN A 192 -9.40 0.20 -3.51
N TYR A 193 -8.65 -0.25 -4.50
CA TYR A 193 -8.75 0.24 -5.87
C TYR A 193 -10.17 0.03 -6.45
N GLN A 194 -10.74 -1.17 -6.26
CA GLN A 194 -12.12 -1.47 -6.68
C GLN A 194 -13.12 -0.52 -6.00
N LEU A 195 -12.98 -0.34 -4.68
CA LEU A 195 -13.83 0.56 -3.89
C LEU A 195 -13.75 2.04 -4.33
N GLU A 196 -12.58 2.49 -4.78
CA GLU A 196 -12.40 3.86 -5.28
C GLU A 196 -13.08 4.09 -6.64
N GLY A 197 -13.20 3.04 -7.45
CA GLY A 197 -13.84 3.07 -8.77
C GLY A 197 -15.37 2.99 -8.74
N LEU A 198 -15.98 2.61 -7.59
CA LEU A 198 -17.44 2.42 -7.51
C LEU A 198 -18.23 3.72 -7.51
N LEU A 199 -19.31 3.74 -8.26
CA LEU A 199 -20.29 4.81 -8.28
C LEU A 199 -21.19 4.75 -7.04
N GLU A 200 -21.93 5.84 -6.77
CA GLU A 200 -22.85 5.90 -5.62
C GLU A 200 -24.01 4.89 -5.69
N GLU A 201 -24.37 4.45 -6.90
CA GLU A 201 -25.42 3.46 -7.14
C GLU A 201 -24.98 2.03 -6.83
N GLU A 202 -23.67 1.74 -6.87
CA GLU A 202 -23.08 0.39 -6.75
C GLU A 202 -22.86 0.01 -5.27
N LYS A 203 -23.89 0.19 -4.45
CA LYS A 203 -23.81 -0.04 -2.99
C LYS A 203 -23.67 -1.51 -2.61
N GLU A 204 -24.21 -2.42 -3.40
CA GLU A 204 -24.12 -3.86 -3.13
C GLU A 204 -22.70 -4.34 -3.32
N GLU A 205 -22.05 -3.93 -4.40
CA GLU A 205 -20.63 -4.21 -4.67
C GLU A 205 -19.72 -3.58 -3.62
N GLU A 206 -20.03 -2.35 -3.20
CA GLU A 206 -19.27 -1.70 -2.13
C GLU A 206 -19.36 -2.45 -0.81
N LEU A 207 -20.54 -2.97 -0.46
CA LEU A 207 -20.71 -3.78 0.74
C LEU A 207 -19.96 -5.12 0.64
N GLU A 208 -19.96 -5.75 -0.53
CA GLU A 208 -19.20 -6.99 -0.76
C GLU A 208 -17.69 -6.78 -0.59
N PHE A 209 -17.12 -5.75 -1.22
CA PHE A 209 -15.71 -5.41 -1.06
C PHE A 209 -15.37 -4.98 0.37
N THR A 210 -16.27 -4.25 1.02
CA THR A 210 -16.09 -3.87 2.44
C THR A 210 -16.06 -5.11 3.34
N GLN A 211 -16.93 -6.11 3.07
CA GLN A 211 -16.92 -7.37 3.80
C GLN A 211 -15.61 -8.13 3.60
N GLN A 212 -15.07 -8.15 2.37
CA GLN A 212 -13.77 -8.77 2.10
C GLN A 212 -12.63 -8.11 2.90
N LEU A 213 -12.68 -6.77 3.11
CA LEU A 213 -11.73 -6.10 4.01
C LEU A 213 -11.97 -6.47 5.48
N GLN A 214 -13.23 -6.58 5.91
CA GLN A 214 -13.56 -7.02 7.29
C GLN A 214 -13.03 -8.43 7.57
N ASP A 215 -13.10 -9.33 6.59
CA ASP A 215 -12.59 -10.70 6.70
C ASP A 215 -11.05 -10.76 6.82
N MET A 216 -10.35 -9.67 6.51
CA MET A 216 -8.91 -9.56 6.70
C MET A 216 -8.51 -9.18 8.14
N ILE A 217 -9.37 -8.54 8.91
CA ILE A 217 -9.07 -8.10 10.28
C ILE A 217 -8.67 -9.27 11.19
N PRO A 218 -9.35 -10.44 11.21
CA PRO A 218 -8.93 -11.58 12.03
C PRO A 218 -7.56 -12.17 11.64
N LEU A 219 -7.09 -11.92 10.41
CA LEU A 219 -5.78 -12.38 9.94
C LEU A 219 -4.63 -11.56 10.52
N ASP A 220 -4.93 -10.39 11.08
CA ASP A 220 -3.97 -9.44 11.62
C ASP A 220 -4.61 -8.58 12.71
N LYS A 221 -4.50 -9.01 13.95
CA LYS A 221 -5.14 -8.36 15.12
C LYS A 221 -4.77 -6.88 15.27
N ASP A 222 -3.52 -6.54 14.97
CA ASP A 222 -2.99 -5.21 15.17
C ASP A 222 -3.31 -4.28 13.99
N ASP A 223 -3.81 -4.84 12.89
CA ASP A 223 -4.13 -4.14 11.64
C ASP A 223 -3.10 -3.05 11.29
N PRO A 224 -1.80 -3.39 11.13
CA PRO A 224 -0.75 -2.42 10.84
C PRO A 224 -0.92 -1.73 9.50
N MET A 225 -1.79 -2.27 8.63
CA MET A 225 -2.15 -1.65 7.35
C MET A 225 -3.24 -0.59 7.49
N GLY A 226 -3.90 -0.50 8.63
CA GLY A 226 -4.96 0.46 8.87
C GLY A 226 -6.26 0.18 8.08
N ILE A 227 -6.51 -1.08 7.73
CA ILE A 227 -7.71 -1.51 6.98
C ILE A 227 -9.00 -1.08 7.70
N ARG A 228 -9.01 -1.10 9.04
CA ARG A 228 -10.13 -0.63 9.87
C ARG A 228 -10.59 0.78 9.54
N PHE A 229 -9.68 1.66 9.15
CA PHE A 229 -10.02 3.05 8.80
C PHE A 229 -10.69 3.13 7.42
N ILE A 230 -10.24 2.31 6.46
CA ILE A 230 -10.91 2.18 5.16
C ILE A 230 -12.31 1.63 5.35
N ILE A 231 -12.45 0.55 6.14
CA ILE A 231 -13.77 -0.03 6.47
C ILE A 231 -14.67 1.02 7.10
N MET A 232 -14.19 1.78 8.09
CA MET A 232 -14.99 2.83 8.75
C MET A 232 -15.52 3.87 7.75
N SER A 233 -14.67 4.30 6.83
CA SER A 233 -15.05 5.24 5.76
C SER A 233 -16.16 4.67 4.85
N ARG A 234 -16.05 3.40 4.45
CA ARG A 234 -17.03 2.74 3.58
C ARG A 234 -18.35 2.45 4.28
N LEU A 235 -18.29 2.01 5.53
CA LEU A 235 -19.49 1.83 6.36
C LEU A 235 -20.24 3.15 6.58
N MET A 236 -19.53 4.28 6.71
CA MET A 236 -20.16 5.60 6.78
C MET A 236 -20.85 5.96 5.46
N ARG A 237 -20.20 5.77 4.32
CA ARG A 237 -20.77 6.03 3.00
C ARG A 237 -22.01 5.20 2.72
N THR A 238 -21.99 3.92 3.09
CA THR A 238 -23.11 2.99 2.92
C THR A 238 -24.14 3.04 4.05
N LYS A 239 -23.93 3.90 5.07
CA LYS A 239 -24.81 4.11 6.24
C LYS A 239 -25.00 2.83 7.08
N GLN A 240 -23.98 2.00 7.18
CA GLN A 240 -23.97 0.77 8.01
C GLN A 240 -23.62 1.10 9.48
N TYR A 241 -24.46 1.88 10.14
CA TYR A 241 -24.19 2.51 11.43
C TYR A 241 -23.94 1.53 12.57
N ASP A 242 -24.66 0.40 12.59
CA ASP A 242 -24.46 -0.64 13.61
C ASP A 242 -23.09 -1.30 13.47
N GLN A 243 -22.61 -1.50 12.24
CA GLN A 243 -21.28 -2.06 11.98
C GLN A 243 -20.19 -1.04 12.30
N MET A 244 -20.42 0.27 12.08
CA MET A 244 -19.50 1.32 12.50
C MET A 244 -19.29 1.33 14.02
N GLU A 245 -20.39 1.23 14.79
CA GLU A 245 -20.32 1.18 16.25
C GLU A 245 -19.56 -0.07 16.72
N ALA A 246 -19.83 -1.25 16.12
CA ALA A 246 -19.14 -2.49 16.43
C ALA A 246 -17.62 -2.39 16.13
N LEU A 247 -17.26 -1.84 14.97
CA LEU A 247 -15.85 -1.65 14.58
C LEU A 247 -15.15 -0.68 15.54
N TYR A 248 -15.78 0.43 15.90
CA TYR A 248 -15.24 1.40 16.87
C TYR A 248 -14.97 0.77 18.24
N GLN A 249 -15.82 -0.14 18.71
CA GLN A 249 -15.63 -0.84 19.98
C GLN A 249 -14.53 -1.92 19.90
N GLN A 250 -14.31 -2.49 18.72
CA GLN A 250 -13.27 -3.51 18.50
C GLN A 250 -11.85 -2.97 18.67
N PHE A 251 -11.63 -1.66 18.40
CA PHE A 251 -10.31 -1.01 18.48
C PHE A 251 -10.26 0.07 19.58
N PRO A 252 -10.19 -0.34 20.86
CA PRO A 252 -10.25 0.59 21.99
C PRO A 252 -9.10 1.60 22.04
N ASP A 253 -7.91 1.22 21.57
CA ASP A 253 -6.71 2.06 21.58
C ASP A 253 -6.78 3.20 20.55
N ASP A 254 -7.60 3.03 19.50
CA ASP A 254 -7.79 4.03 18.45
C ASP A 254 -8.99 4.97 18.68
N LYS A 255 -9.65 4.88 19.84
CA LYS A 255 -10.86 5.69 20.14
C LYS A 255 -10.65 7.20 20.08
N MET A 256 -9.41 7.66 20.12
CA MET A 256 -9.04 9.07 19.97
C MET A 256 -8.48 9.40 18.57
N ASN A 257 -8.45 8.45 17.67
CA ASN A 257 -7.95 8.66 16.30
C ASN A 257 -8.98 9.44 15.47
N PRO A 258 -8.60 10.52 14.76
CA PRO A 258 -9.51 11.31 13.92
C PRO A 258 -10.20 10.47 12.83
N LEU A 259 -9.54 9.41 12.33
CA LEU A 259 -10.10 8.49 11.33
C LEU A 259 -11.32 7.70 11.85
N PHE A 260 -11.49 7.59 13.17
CA PHE A 260 -12.71 7.08 13.80
C PHE A 260 -13.63 8.20 14.27
N LEU A 261 -13.08 9.23 14.92
CA LEU A 261 -13.89 10.23 15.60
C LEU A 261 -14.76 11.07 14.65
N TYR A 262 -14.23 11.49 13.50
CA TYR A 262 -15.04 12.26 12.53
C TYR A 262 -16.17 11.42 11.92
N PRO A 263 -15.95 10.22 11.36
CA PRO A 263 -17.04 9.37 10.89
C PRO A 263 -18.08 9.07 11.98
N MET A 264 -17.65 8.78 13.21
CA MET A 264 -18.56 8.55 14.34
C MET A 264 -19.38 9.81 14.70
N ALA A 265 -18.77 11.00 14.67
CA ALA A 265 -19.49 12.25 14.93
C ALA A 265 -20.59 12.49 13.88
N PHE A 266 -20.30 12.27 12.59
CA PHE A 266 -21.30 12.38 11.52
C PHE A 266 -22.36 11.30 11.62
N MET A 267 -22.01 10.08 11.99
CA MET A 267 -22.97 9.00 12.25
C MET A 267 -23.90 9.36 13.42
N LYS A 268 -23.37 9.85 14.55
CA LYS A 268 -24.17 10.30 15.69
C LYS A 268 -25.06 11.49 15.33
N TYR A 269 -24.57 12.42 14.51
CA TYR A 269 -25.43 13.50 13.97
C TYR A 269 -26.60 12.93 13.17
N ALA A 270 -26.34 11.98 12.26
CA ALA A 270 -27.38 11.40 11.41
C ALA A 270 -28.42 10.59 12.19
N THR A 271 -28.01 9.94 13.29
CA THR A 271 -28.89 9.04 14.06
C THR A 271 -29.57 9.71 15.26
N LEU A 272 -28.91 10.65 15.93
CA LEU A 272 -29.34 11.26 17.18
C LEU A 272 -29.67 12.76 17.04
N GLY A 273 -29.20 13.39 15.97
CA GLY A 273 -29.35 14.83 15.72
C GLY A 273 -28.26 15.67 16.40
N LYS A 274 -28.18 16.95 15.97
CA LYS A 274 -27.09 17.88 16.35
C LYS A 274 -27.08 18.30 17.82
N GLU A 275 -28.22 18.23 18.51
CA GLU A 275 -28.35 18.67 19.91
C GLU A 275 -28.08 17.56 20.91
N HIS A 276 -27.89 16.32 20.44
CA HIS A 276 -27.64 15.17 21.32
C HIS A 276 -26.25 15.29 22.00
N PRO A 277 -26.12 14.98 23.31
CA PRO A 277 -24.86 15.08 24.02
C PRO A 277 -23.72 14.25 23.40
N ASP A 278 -24.03 13.03 22.94
CA ASP A 278 -23.04 12.16 22.31
C ASP A 278 -22.53 12.75 20.99
N THR A 279 -23.43 13.34 20.18
CA THR A 279 -23.05 14.01 18.93
C THR A 279 -22.07 15.14 19.20
N ASN A 280 -22.37 15.97 20.21
CA ASN A 280 -21.50 17.07 20.62
C ASN A 280 -20.17 16.58 21.21
N SER A 281 -20.20 15.51 22.01
CA SER A 281 -18.99 14.90 22.57
C SER A 281 -18.06 14.34 21.48
N PHE A 282 -18.62 13.62 20.49
CA PHE A 282 -17.82 13.05 19.42
C PHE A 282 -17.19 14.11 18.51
N ILE A 283 -17.95 15.13 18.11
CA ILE A 283 -17.40 16.19 17.24
C ILE A 283 -16.37 17.06 17.96
N GLN A 284 -16.56 17.33 19.27
CA GLN A 284 -15.56 18.04 20.05
C GLN A 284 -14.24 17.25 20.12
N ARG A 285 -14.30 15.97 20.47
CA ARG A 285 -13.13 15.10 20.49
C ARG A 285 -12.47 14.96 19.11
N ALA A 286 -13.27 14.93 18.03
CA ALA A 286 -12.74 14.90 16.67
C ALA A 286 -11.94 16.17 16.34
N ILE A 287 -12.47 17.36 16.68
CA ILE A 287 -11.77 18.63 16.50
C ILE A 287 -10.48 18.69 17.37
N GLU A 288 -10.56 18.25 18.62
CA GLU A 288 -9.41 18.16 19.53
C GLU A 288 -8.34 17.20 19.00
N SER A 289 -8.74 16.09 18.38
CA SER A 289 -7.81 15.10 17.84
C SER A 289 -7.04 15.61 16.63
N ASN A 290 -7.67 16.38 15.74
CA ASN A 290 -6.98 17.07 14.64
C ASN A 290 -7.80 18.24 14.11
N LEU A 291 -7.37 19.45 14.49
CA LEU A 291 -8.00 20.70 14.09
C LEU A 291 -7.90 20.97 12.59
N TYR A 292 -6.83 20.56 11.94
CA TYR A 292 -6.62 20.84 10.50
C TYR A 292 -7.68 20.21 9.60
N ILE A 293 -8.28 19.10 10.03
CA ILE A 293 -9.36 18.44 9.28
C ILE A 293 -10.57 19.37 9.15
N ALA A 294 -10.95 20.03 10.24
CA ALA A 294 -12.12 20.92 10.25
C ALA A 294 -11.84 22.30 9.64
N VAL A 295 -10.60 22.82 9.80
CA VAL A 295 -10.25 24.22 9.40
C VAL A 295 -10.01 24.37 7.90
N LYS A 296 -9.44 23.37 7.24
CA LYS A 296 -9.02 23.48 5.83
C LYS A 296 -9.36 22.23 5.02
N PRO A 297 -10.65 21.83 4.97
CA PRO A 297 -11.01 20.57 4.31
C PRO A 297 -10.62 20.56 2.82
N ASP A 298 -10.88 21.63 2.07
CA ASP A 298 -10.62 21.67 0.64
C ASP A 298 -9.11 21.63 0.30
N LYS A 299 -8.29 22.35 1.08
CA LYS A 299 -6.83 22.34 0.90
C LYS A 299 -6.24 20.97 1.18
N ASN A 300 -6.62 20.39 2.29
CA ASN A 300 -6.12 19.08 2.71
C ASN A 300 -6.55 17.98 1.72
N ARG A 301 -7.79 18.04 1.22
CA ARG A 301 -8.30 17.14 0.20
C ARG A 301 -7.46 17.22 -1.10
N SER A 302 -7.11 18.41 -1.56
CA SER A 302 -6.32 18.60 -2.78
C SER A 302 -4.87 18.08 -2.66
N LEU A 303 -4.33 17.97 -1.45
CA LEU A 303 -2.98 17.50 -1.18
C LEU A 303 -2.92 16.04 -0.72
N ALA A 304 -4.06 15.36 -0.57
CA ALA A 304 -4.16 14.03 0.02
C ALA A 304 -3.33 12.93 -0.70
N HIS A 305 -3.03 13.11 -1.99
CA HIS A 305 -2.25 12.13 -2.77
C HIS A 305 -0.74 12.19 -2.54
N THR A 306 -0.23 13.23 -1.87
CA THR A 306 1.21 13.49 -1.73
C THR A 306 1.84 12.94 -0.44
N ILE A 307 1.02 12.41 0.48
CA ILE A 307 1.45 12.02 1.82
C ILE A 307 1.88 10.56 1.91
N SER A 308 3.10 10.34 2.40
CA SER A 308 3.64 9.01 2.72
C SER A 308 3.72 8.74 4.22
N PHE A 309 3.95 9.78 5.04
CA PHE A 309 4.06 9.70 6.50
C PHE A 309 3.37 10.89 7.14
N TYR A 310 2.80 10.70 8.32
CA TYR A 310 2.21 11.78 9.08
C TYR A 310 2.58 11.69 10.57
N LYS A 311 2.53 12.85 11.24
CA LYS A 311 2.59 12.93 12.68
C LYS A 311 1.17 13.14 13.22
N PRO A 312 0.81 12.53 14.37
CA PRO A 312 -0.47 12.84 15.02
C PRO A 312 -0.65 14.35 15.23
N HIS A 313 -1.88 14.81 15.09
CA HIS A 313 -2.30 16.21 15.24
C HIS A 313 -1.67 17.19 14.22
N SER A 314 -1.23 16.70 13.07
CA SER A 314 -0.57 17.52 12.04
C SER A 314 -1.46 17.77 10.80
N GLU A 315 -1.01 18.68 9.92
CA GLU A 315 -1.64 18.92 8.62
C GLU A 315 -1.47 17.69 7.70
N GLU A 316 -0.37 16.95 7.84
CA GLU A 316 -0.12 15.71 7.10
C GLU A 316 -1.12 14.60 7.51
N GLU A 317 -1.46 14.49 8.80
CA GLU A 317 -2.51 13.58 9.26
C GLU A 317 -3.87 13.96 8.68
N ALA A 318 -4.19 15.26 8.59
CA ALA A 318 -5.41 15.72 7.95
C ALA A 318 -5.46 15.36 6.45
N GLN A 319 -4.34 15.45 5.75
CA GLN A 319 -4.25 15.03 4.35
C GLN A 319 -4.44 13.50 4.21
N TYR A 320 -3.81 12.71 5.10
CA TYR A 320 -4.03 11.27 5.16
C TYR A 320 -5.51 10.94 5.45
N PHE A 321 -6.13 11.65 6.38
CA PHE A 321 -7.55 11.52 6.68
C PHE A 321 -8.42 11.69 5.43
N PHE A 322 -8.18 12.73 4.61
CA PHE A 322 -8.94 12.98 3.38
C PHE A 322 -8.66 11.95 2.28
N ARG A 323 -7.50 11.33 2.27
CA ARG A 323 -7.22 10.19 1.39
C ARG A 323 -8.07 8.97 1.74
N VAL A 324 -8.23 8.68 3.03
CA VAL A 324 -9.04 7.55 3.52
C VAL A 324 -10.55 7.86 3.45
N ASN A 325 -10.93 9.11 3.68
CA ASN A 325 -12.33 9.57 3.75
C ASN A 325 -12.62 10.65 2.70
N PRO A 326 -12.52 10.35 1.39
CA PRO A 326 -12.62 11.38 0.34
C PRO A 326 -14.00 12.05 0.29
N THR A 327 -15.05 11.33 0.67
CA THR A 327 -16.45 11.78 0.57
C THR A 327 -17.10 12.15 1.91
N LEU A 328 -16.38 12.06 3.03
CA LEU A 328 -16.98 12.29 4.35
C LEU A 328 -17.63 13.68 4.49
N PHE A 329 -17.05 14.68 3.85
CA PHE A 329 -17.58 16.06 3.88
C PHE A 329 -18.48 16.39 2.67
N ASP A 330 -18.80 15.40 1.84
CA ASP A 330 -19.84 15.54 0.80
C ASP A 330 -21.21 15.32 1.43
N VAL A 331 -21.47 16.06 2.51
CA VAL A 331 -22.67 16.05 3.31
C VAL A 331 -23.54 17.28 2.98
N ASP A 332 -24.74 17.29 3.51
CA ASP A 332 -25.62 18.44 3.31
C ASP A 332 -25.11 19.72 3.99
N GLN A 333 -25.63 20.85 3.54
CA GLN A 333 -25.23 22.16 4.03
C GLN A 333 -25.48 22.32 5.55
N GLU A 334 -26.51 21.66 6.10
CA GLU A 334 -26.84 21.75 7.52
C GLU A 334 -25.77 21.08 8.38
N GLN A 335 -25.25 19.93 7.96
CA GLN A 335 -24.16 19.23 8.63
C GLN A 335 -22.85 20.02 8.58
N LEU A 336 -22.53 20.63 7.44
CA LEU A 336 -21.36 21.52 7.34
C LEU A 336 -21.49 22.74 8.23
N MET A 337 -22.65 23.39 8.25
CA MET A 337 -22.91 24.53 9.13
C MET A 337 -22.82 24.15 10.61
N TRP A 338 -23.29 22.98 11.00
CA TRP A 338 -23.13 22.45 12.35
C TRP A 338 -21.66 22.25 12.71
N LEU A 339 -20.87 21.64 11.83
CA LEU A 339 -19.41 21.46 12.05
C LEU A 339 -18.71 22.80 12.26
N PHE A 340 -18.95 23.79 11.36
CA PHE A 340 -18.33 25.10 11.47
C PHE A 340 -18.77 25.88 12.72
N ALA A 341 -20.05 25.80 13.10
CA ALA A 341 -20.54 26.42 14.33
C ALA A 341 -19.87 25.78 15.57
N THR A 342 -19.67 24.47 15.56
CA THR A 342 -18.98 23.77 16.66
C THR A 342 -17.51 24.15 16.70
N LEU A 343 -16.84 24.20 15.55
CA LEU A 343 -15.46 24.67 15.44
C LEU A 343 -15.29 26.09 15.96
N GLN A 344 -16.20 27.01 15.62
CA GLN A 344 -16.16 28.38 16.10
C GLN A 344 -16.28 28.46 17.64
N LYS A 345 -17.20 27.71 18.23
CA LYS A 345 -17.36 27.62 19.69
C LYS A 345 -16.09 27.07 20.35
N PHE A 346 -15.50 26.02 19.76
CA PHE A 346 -14.25 25.44 20.25
C PHE A 346 -13.12 26.46 20.25
N MET A 347 -12.94 27.18 19.14
CA MET A 347 -11.90 28.21 19.00
C MET A 347 -12.10 29.38 19.97
N GLN A 348 -13.36 29.79 20.23
CA GLN A 348 -13.67 30.83 21.24
C GLN A 348 -13.31 30.35 22.63
N SER A 349 -13.75 29.16 23.05
CA SER A 349 -13.44 28.58 24.35
C SER A 349 -11.92 28.43 24.56
N PHE A 350 -11.21 27.99 23.53
CA PHE A 350 -9.75 27.89 23.55
C PHE A 350 -9.08 29.26 23.75
N ALA A 351 -9.55 30.28 23.01
CA ALA A 351 -9.03 31.65 23.14
C ALA A 351 -9.28 32.23 24.52
N GLU A 352 -10.47 32.04 25.10
CA GLU A 352 -10.83 32.51 26.47
C GLU A 352 -9.93 31.85 27.54
N GLN A 353 -9.69 30.54 27.40
CA GLN A 353 -8.83 29.81 28.35
C GLN A 353 -7.38 30.25 28.28
N TYR A 354 -6.82 30.49 27.10
CA TYR A 354 -5.41 30.87 26.94
C TYR A 354 -5.13 32.37 27.07
N LEU A 355 -6.11 33.24 26.75
CA LEU A 355 -5.96 34.69 26.89
C LEU A 355 -6.47 35.20 28.23
N GLY A 356 -7.40 34.50 28.90
CA GLY A 356 -7.86 34.81 30.23
C GLY A 356 -6.82 34.63 31.34
N ASP A 357 -5.87 33.70 31.14
CA ASP A 357 -4.75 33.46 32.07
C ASP A 357 -3.60 34.49 31.93
N GLN A 358 -3.68 35.45 31.00
CA GLN A 358 -2.67 36.49 30.79
C GLN A 358 -3.15 37.90 31.20
N ALA A 359 -4.38 38.02 31.70
CA ALA A 359 -4.94 39.27 32.22
C ALA A 359 -5.04 39.24 33.74
#